data_24d2abb05b775492f25b326aafd7eedb
#
_entry.id   24d2abb05b775492f25b326aafd7eedb
#
_cell.length_a   1.000
_cell.length_b   1.000
_cell.length_c   1.000
_cell.angle_alpha   90.00
_cell.angle_beta   90.00
_cell.angle_gamma   90.00
#
_symmetry.space_group_name_H-M   'P 1'
#
loop_
_entity.id
_entity.type
_entity.pdbx_description
1 polymer ?
#
loop_
_entity_poly.entity_id
_entity_poly.type
_entity_poly.pdbx_seq_one_letter_code
_entity_poly.pdbx_strand_id
1 'polypeptide(L)'
;MKIQTNLLLVCTSFLLVWNCETKPSNVDSTLLLPLLQMENTNPIDGSDNPDIPGPVSSHPGVWLADTVKSAPGHTGSGIGNSNNAVNGVRGAGLTGGGTDVFSLYYTLANDHIVLEWSGHKITNGPGIDFIVFENAFKVSNPSTYFMDIIIVEVSNDTTNWCGFNPNYSFAPETTYSKNPADWPRFAGRNSVLFHETTKNFGHDPSLVFELANSGGDGFDLDELSDVSNSAGGSGCNSSLRDELKTGFTYIRLSSASSVRWKNPDTNLAFVKEAISNGPDIDGVYARYRTTR
;
A
#
# COMPACT_ATOMS: atom_id res chain seq x y z
N MET A 1 -59.43 5.34 22.99
CA MET A 1 -60.22 5.58 21.77
C MET A 1 -59.24 5.69 20.61
N LYS A 2 -59.04 4.59 19.88
CA LYS A 2 -59.15 4.35 18.45
C LYS A 2 -58.45 5.45 17.60
N ILE A 3 -57.57 5.21 16.62
CA ILE A 3 -57.68 4.30 15.47
C ILE A 3 -56.23 4.05 14.95
N GLN A 4 -55.94 2.76 14.63
CA GLN A 4 -54.86 2.32 13.73
C GLN A 4 -55.29 2.59 12.27
N THR A 5 -54.33 2.96 11.43
CA THR A 5 -54.50 2.76 9.99
C THR A 5 -53.22 2.21 9.39
N ASN A 6 -53.29 0.93 9.00
CA ASN A 6 -52.35 0.23 8.13
C ASN A 6 -52.48 0.74 6.69
N LEU A 7 -51.36 1.04 6.02
CA LEU A 7 -51.33 1.23 4.58
C LEU A 7 -50.43 0.20 3.95
N LEU A 8 -51.06 -0.76 3.30
CA LEU A 8 -50.45 -1.82 2.50
C LEU A 8 -50.18 -1.24 1.10
N LEU A 9 -48.91 -1.20 0.67
CA LEU A 9 -48.58 -0.81 -0.71
C LEU A 9 -48.22 -2.07 -1.51
N VAL A 10 -49.10 -2.40 -2.46
CA VAL A 10 -48.92 -3.47 -3.44
C VAL A 10 -48.14 -2.93 -4.63
N CYS A 11 -46.94 -3.46 -4.89
CA CYS A 11 -46.22 -3.22 -6.14
C CYS A 11 -46.65 -4.21 -7.21
N THR A 12 -47.37 -3.72 -8.21
CA THR A 12 -47.67 -4.46 -9.46
C THR A 12 -46.56 -4.22 -10.48
N SER A 13 -45.95 -5.31 -10.93
CA SER A 13 -44.98 -5.36 -12.01
C SER A 13 -45.65 -5.08 -13.36
N PHE A 14 -45.13 -4.11 -14.11
CA PHE A 14 -45.45 -3.96 -15.55
C PHE A 14 -44.22 -4.33 -16.37
N LEU A 15 -44.32 -5.46 -17.07
CA LEU A 15 -43.45 -5.85 -18.17
C LEU A 15 -43.93 -5.09 -19.43
N LEU A 16 -43.10 -4.19 -19.93
CA LEU A 16 -43.23 -3.61 -21.26
C LEU A 16 -42.14 -4.19 -22.16
N VAL A 17 -42.55 -5.11 -23.02
CA VAL A 17 -41.76 -5.60 -24.16
C VAL A 17 -41.93 -4.56 -25.29
N TRP A 18 -40.84 -3.87 -25.65
CA TRP A 18 -40.79 -3.10 -26.89
C TRP A 18 -39.91 -3.85 -27.89
N ASN A 19 -40.58 -4.47 -28.88
CA ASN A 19 -39.96 -4.83 -30.13
C ASN A 19 -39.78 -3.56 -30.96
N CYS A 20 -38.54 -3.20 -31.26
CA CYS A 20 -38.23 -2.23 -32.28
C CYS A 20 -37.27 -2.89 -33.29
N GLU A 21 -37.84 -3.42 -34.38
CA GLU A 21 -37.07 -3.80 -35.56
C GLU A 21 -36.59 -2.52 -36.24
N THR A 22 -35.25 -2.25 -36.21
CA THR A 22 -34.64 -1.32 -37.15
C THR A 22 -33.65 -2.07 -38.02
N LYS A 23 -33.86 -1.94 -39.34
CA LYS A 23 -32.98 -2.44 -40.39
C LYS A 23 -31.54 -2.00 -40.17
N PRO A 24 -30.54 -2.87 -40.39
CA PRO A 24 -29.14 -2.45 -40.33
C PRO A 24 -28.81 -1.59 -41.55
N SER A 25 -28.38 -0.36 -41.30
CA SER A 25 -27.63 0.42 -42.27
C SER A 25 -26.23 -0.18 -42.36
N ASN A 26 -25.72 -0.38 -43.57
CA ASN A 26 -24.37 -0.84 -43.86
C ASN A 26 -23.35 0.03 -43.13
N VAL A 27 -22.77 -0.48 -42.06
CA VAL A 27 -21.57 0.06 -41.45
C VAL A 27 -20.39 -0.68 -42.07
N ASP A 28 -19.52 0.07 -42.72
CA ASP A 28 -18.30 -0.41 -43.35
C ASP A 28 -17.46 -1.16 -42.34
N SER A 29 -17.35 -2.50 -42.55
CA SER A 29 -16.68 -3.41 -41.60
C SER A 29 -15.17 -3.29 -41.58
N THR A 30 -14.58 -2.34 -42.29
CA THR A 30 -13.13 -2.16 -42.40
C THR A 30 -12.53 -1.26 -41.28
N LEU A 31 -13.37 -0.58 -40.49
CA LEU A 31 -12.89 0.30 -39.39
C LEU A 31 -12.99 -0.29 -37.99
N LEU A 32 -13.46 -1.55 -37.82
CA LEU A 32 -13.63 -2.20 -36.52
C LEU A 32 -12.55 -3.27 -36.22
N LEU A 33 -11.60 -3.50 -37.11
CA LEU A 33 -10.58 -4.53 -36.90
C LEU A 33 -9.44 -4.19 -35.93
N PRO A 34 -9.12 -2.95 -35.58
CA PRO A 34 -8.06 -2.70 -34.61
C PRO A 34 -8.49 -2.77 -33.13
N LEU A 35 -9.82 -2.80 -32.84
CA LEU A 35 -10.30 -2.81 -31.43
C LEU A 35 -10.62 -4.20 -30.89
N LEU A 36 -10.61 -5.24 -31.72
CA LEU A 36 -10.93 -6.61 -31.32
C LEU A 36 -9.71 -7.53 -31.21
N GLN A 37 -8.50 -6.99 -31.41
CA GLN A 37 -7.24 -7.69 -31.07
C GLN A 37 -6.63 -7.16 -29.77
N MET A 38 -7.43 -6.80 -28.77
CA MET A 38 -7.00 -7.03 -27.41
C MET A 38 -7.15 -8.54 -27.17
N GLU A 39 -6.14 -9.26 -27.62
CA GLU A 39 -5.99 -10.66 -27.32
C GLU A 39 -6.19 -10.86 -25.82
N ASN A 40 -7.07 -11.80 -25.53
CA ASN A 40 -7.19 -12.46 -24.26
C ASN A 40 -5.85 -13.21 -24.02
N THR A 41 -4.79 -12.43 -23.67
CA THR A 41 -3.56 -13.01 -23.16
C THR A 41 -3.91 -13.52 -21.79
N ASN A 42 -4.17 -14.81 -21.68
CA ASN A 42 -4.08 -15.51 -20.41
C ASN A 42 -2.85 -15.00 -19.69
N PRO A 43 -2.92 -14.68 -18.39
CA PRO A 43 -1.74 -14.33 -17.61
C PRO A 43 -0.71 -15.44 -17.87
N ILE A 44 0.38 -15.10 -18.56
CA ILE A 44 1.48 -16.04 -18.76
C ILE A 44 2.05 -16.20 -17.34
N ASP A 45 1.88 -17.37 -16.77
CA ASP A 45 2.59 -17.77 -15.57
C ASP A 45 4.09 -17.54 -15.85
N GLY A 46 4.67 -16.61 -15.11
CA GLY A 46 6.05 -16.20 -15.31
C GLY A 46 7.09 -17.30 -15.11
N SER A 47 6.67 -18.49 -14.62
CA SER A 47 7.55 -19.61 -14.29
C SER A 47 8.21 -20.27 -15.51
N ASP A 48 7.62 -20.15 -16.72
CA ASP A 48 8.07 -20.89 -17.90
C ASP A 48 8.75 -20.02 -18.99
N ASN A 49 8.95 -18.72 -18.75
CA ASN A 49 9.66 -17.87 -19.71
C ASN A 49 11.13 -17.70 -19.32
N PRO A 50 12.07 -18.25 -20.10
CA PRO A 50 13.51 -18.20 -19.81
C PRO A 50 14.09 -16.77 -19.82
N ASP A 51 13.36 -15.79 -20.36
CA ASP A 51 13.77 -14.38 -20.37
C ASP A 51 13.28 -13.60 -19.14
N ILE A 52 12.56 -14.24 -18.20
CA ILE A 52 12.16 -13.61 -16.96
C ILE A 52 13.28 -13.77 -15.95
N PRO A 53 13.83 -12.67 -15.42
CA PRO A 53 14.69 -12.74 -14.26
C PRO A 53 13.98 -13.53 -13.15
N GLY A 54 14.71 -14.28 -12.36
CA GLY A 54 14.17 -14.92 -11.14
C GLY A 54 13.52 -13.91 -10.20
N PRO A 55 12.98 -14.33 -9.06
CA PRO A 55 12.30 -13.42 -8.11
C PRO A 55 13.11 -12.14 -7.93
N VAL A 56 12.44 -10.99 -7.97
CA VAL A 56 13.09 -9.67 -7.90
C VAL A 56 13.96 -9.54 -6.66
N SER A 57 13.52 -10.12 -5.55
CA SER A 57 14.27 -10.20 -4.30
C SER A 57 15.64 -10.89 -4.42
N SER A 58 15.92 -11.59 -5.51
CA SER A 58 17.24 -12.18 -5.78
C SER A 58 18.20 -11.27 -6.55
N HIS A 59 17.73 -10.10 -7.02
CA HIS A 59 18.55 -9.18 -7.79
C HIS A 59 19.40 -8.27 -6.89
N PRO A 60 20.69 -8.03 -7.22
CA PRO A 60 21.50 -7.05 -6.54
C PRO A 60 20.85 -5.66 -6.58
N GLY A 61 20.76 -4.99 -5.42
CA GLY A 61 20.13 -3.68 -5.31
C GLY A 61 18.62 -3.70 -5.18
N VAL A 62 18.00 -4.89 -5.04
CA VAL A 62 16.56 -5.04 -4.72
C VAL A 62 16.44 -6.08 -3.61
N TRP A 63 16.28 -5.62 -2.38
CA TRP A 63 16.36 -6.46 -1.20
C TRP A 63 15.04 -6.45 -0.44
N LEU A 64 14.27 -7.53 -0.54
CA LEU A 64 13.04 -7.72 0.25
C LEU A 64 13.38 -7.82 1.74
N ALA A 65 12.60 -7.16 2.60
CA ALA A 65 12.57 -7.50 4.02
C ALA A 65 12.10 -8.95 4.17
N ASP A 66 12.94 -9.80 4.75
CA ASP A 66 12.79 -11.26 4.71
C ASP A 66 12.38 -11.86 6.06
N THR A 67 12.27 -11.04 7.10
CA THR A 67 12.03 -11.50 8.46
C THR A 67 11.02 -10.62 9.19
N VAL A 68 10.00 -11.26 9.75
CA VAL A 68 9.08 -10.63 10.70
C VAL A 68 9.71 -10.67 12.08
N LYS A 69 10.09 -9.50 12.60
CA LYS A 69 10.62 -9.37 13.96
C LYS A 69 9.52 -9.39 15.01
N SER A 70 8.39 -8.75 14.72
CA SER A 70 7.24 -8.67 15.61
C SER A 70 5.97 -8.33 14.83
N ALA A 71 4.88 -9.01 15.14
CA ALA A 71 3.53 -8.71 14.65
C ALA A 71 2.52 -9.01 15.78
N PRO A 72 2.42 -8.15 16.80
CA PRO A 72 1.64 -8.42 17.99
C PRO A 72 0.13 -8.48 17.67
N GLY A 73 -0.58 -9.40 18.34
CA GLY A 73 -2.04 -9.52 18.25
C GLY A 73 -2.58 -10.17 16.97
N HIS A 74 -1.74 -10.61 16.04
CA HIS A 74 -2.16 -11.26 14.80
C HIS A 74 -2.28 -12.78 14.93
N THR A 75 -3.21 -13.37 14.17
CA THR A 75 -3.59 -14.78 14.34
C THR A 75 -2.66 -15.76 13.62
N GLY A 76 -1.84 -15.30 12.68
CA GLY A 76 -0.99 -16.14 11.84
C GLY A 76 -1.72 -16.92 10.75
N SER A 77 -2.99 -16.57 10.43
CA SER A 77 -3.79 -17.20 9.37
C SER A 77 -4.43 -16.19 8.43
N GLY A 78 -4.61 -16.53 7.16
CA GLY A 78 -5.16 -15.67 6.13
C GLY A 78 -4.41 -14.33 6.05
N ILE A 79 -5.13 -13.22 5.97
CA ILE A 79 -4.55 -11.86 6.01
C ILE A 79 -3.93 -11.49 7.36
N GLY A 80 -4.16 -12.29 8.41
CA GLY A 80 -3.47 -12.22 9.70
C GLY A 80 -2.15 -12.98 9.74
N ASN A 81 -1.70 -13.56 8.62
CA ASN A 81 -0.41 -14.23 8.50
C ASN A 81 0.68 -13.20 8.17
N SER A 82 1.51 -12.86 9.13
CA SER A 82 2.56 -11.85 8.96
C SER A 82 3.64 -12.24 7.92
N ASN A 83 3.75 -13.51 7.55
CA ASN A 83 4.66 -13.94 6.48
C ASN A 83 4.27 -13.39 5.11
N ASN A 84 3.02 -12.95 4.92
CA ASN A 84 2.61 -12.31 3.67
C ASN A 84 3.34 -10.98 3.42
N ALA A 85 3.81 -10.30 4.46
CA ALA A 85 4.60 -9.07 4.35
C ALA A 85 6.10 -9.30 3.99
N VAL A 86 6.55 -10.56 3.90
CA VAL A 86 7.96 -10.94 3.65
C VAL A 86 8.11 -12.02 2.59
N ASN A 87 7.06 -12.35 1.84
CA ASN A 87 7.06 -13.40 0.83
C ASN A 87 7.16 -12.87 -0.62
N GLY A 88 7.33 -11.56 -0.79
CA GLY A 88 7.41 -10.86 -2.06
C GLY A 88 6.17 -10.03 -2.38
N VAL A 89 6.37 -8.89 -3.04
CA VAL A 89 5.30 -7.96 -3.40
C VAL A 89 4.48 -8.52 -4.56
N ARG A 90 3.16 -8.56 -4.41
CA ARG A 90 2.21 -9.14 -5.36
C ARG A 90 1.03 -8.22 -5.64
N GLY A 91 1.34 -7.00 -6.03
CA GLY A 91 0.34 -5.99 -6.36
C GLY A 91 -0.61 -6.43 -7.47
N ALA A 92 -1.84 -5.93 -7.41
CA ALA A 92 -2.88 -6.20 -8.41
C ALA A 92 -3.06 -5.03 -9.41
N GLY A 93 -2.13 -4.09 -9.44
CA GLY A 93 -2.11 -2.98 -10.38
C GLY A 93 -2.89 -1.75 -9.93
N LEU A 94 -3.17 -0.87 -10.89
CA LEU A 94 -3.70 0.46 -10.59
C LEU A 94 -5.10 0.43 -9.95
N THR A 95 -5.95 -0.51 -10.32
CA THR A 95 -7.38 -0.50 -10.01
C THR A 95 -7.85 -1.69 -9.17
N GLY A 96 -6.92 -2.47 -8.64
CA GLY A 96 -7.22 -3.62 -7.80
C GLY A 96 -6.27 -3.75 -6.63
N GLY A 97 -6.75 -4.34 -5.54
CA GLY A 97 -5.94 -4.74 -4.40
C GLY A 97 -5.51 -6.22 -4.51
N GLY A 98 -4.30 -6.54 -4.08
CA GLY A 98 -3.82 -7.90 -3.92
C GLY A 98 -4.53 -8.63 -2.77
N THR A 99 -4.44 -9.95 -2.75
CA THR A 99 -5.00 -10.78 -1.68
C THR A 99 -3.95 -11.46 -0.82
N ASP A 100 -2.69 -11.42 -1.25
CA ASP A 100 -1.54 -11.97 -0.53
C ASP A 100 -0.85 -10.85 0.27
N VAL A 101 -1.54 -10.36 1.28
CA VAL A 101 -1.14 -9.22 2.09
C VAL A 101 -1.26 -9.55 3.57
N PHE A 102 -0.59 -8.76 4.42
CA PHE A 102 -0.72 -8.82 5.85
C PHE A 102 -1.50 -7.61 6.37
N SER A 103 -2.70 -7.83 6.90
CA SER A 103 -3.55 -6.77 7.43
C SER A 103 -3.12 -6.31 8.81
N LEU A 104 -2.82 -5.02 8.94
CA LEU A 104 -2.76 -4.32 10.21
C LEU A 104 -4.16 -3.88 10.63
N TYR A 105 -4.37 -3.69 11.94
CA TYR A 105 -5.59 -3.10 12.46
C TYR A 105 -5.30 -1.72 13.09
N TYR A 106 -6.32 -1.02 13.49
CA TYR A 106 -6.19 0.29 14.15
C TYR A 106 -6.18 0.21 15.68
N THR A 107 -6.29 -0.99 16.27
CA THR A 107 -6.22 -1.20 17.71
C THR A 107 -4.77 -1.38 18.16
N LEU A 108 -4.40 -0.84 19.32
CA LEU A 108 -3.02 -0.88 19.84
C LEU A 108 -2.42 -2.30 19.92
N ALA A 109 -3.26 -3.33 20.08
CA ALA A 109 -2.80 -4.70 20.20
C ALA A 109 -2.21 -5.26 18.87
N ASN A 110 -2.63 -4.71 17.73
CA ASN A 110 -2.28 -5.24 16.41
C ASN A 110 -2.21 -4.14 15.34
N ASP A 111 -1.77 -2.96 15.72
CA ASP A 111 -1.67 -1.80 14.85
C ASP A 111 -0.35 -1.70 14.06
N HIS A 112 0.59 -2.63 14.26
CA HIS A 112 1.89 -2.55 13.61
C HIS A 112 2.53 -3.90 13.34
N ILE A 113 3.52 -3.87 12.43
CA ILE A 113 4.49 -4.93 12.18
C ILE A 113 5.90 -4.36 12.21
N VAL A 114 6.86 -5.14 12.68
CA VAL A 114 8.29 -4.83 12.61
C VAL A 114 8.97 -5.85 11.71
N LEU A 115 9.65 -5.36 10.68
CA LEU A 115 10.39 -6.17 9.72
C LEU A 115 11.90 -5.90 9.82
N GLU A 116 12.69 -6.85 9.33
CA GLU A 116 14.14 -6.72 9.19
C GLU A 116 14.66 -7.48 7.95
N TRP A 117 15.88 -7.19 7.57
CA TRP A 117 16.67 -7.92 6.57
C TRP A 117 17.70 -8.77 7.28
N SER A 118 17.56 -10.10 7.26
CA SER A 118 18.40 -11.03 8.00
C SER A 118 19.89 -10.77 7.79
N GLY A 119 20.62 -10.46 8.87
CA GLY A 119 22.06 -10.22 8.85
C GLY A 119 22.51 -8.93 8.17
N HIS A 120 21.59 -8.01 7.84
CA HIS A 120 21.90 -6.79 7.11
C HIS A 120 21.34 -5.54 7.79
N LYS A 121 21.97 -4.41 7.47
CA LYS A 121 21.43 -3.05 7.68
C LYS A 121 21.08 -2.45 6.33
N ILE A 122 20.01 -1.69 6.28
CA ILE A 122 19.68 -0.84 5.15
C ILE A 122 20.43 0.49 5.33
N THR A 123 21.13 0.92 4.29
CA THR A 123 22.01 2.08 4.33
C THR A 123 21.50 3.17 3.41
N ASN A 124 21.84 4.42 3.74
CA ASN A 124 21.57 5.57 2.91
C ASN A 124 22.38 5.54 1.61
N GLY A 125 21.76 5.98 0.53
CA GLY A 125 22.35 6.16 -0.78
C GLY A 125 21.66 7.27 -1.57
N PRO A 126 22.01 7.53 -2.80
CA PRO A 126 21.36 8.57 -3.60
C PRO A 126 19.89 8.25 -3.87
N GLY A 127 18.99 9.13 -3.40
CA GLY A 127 17.55 9.06 -3.62
C GLY A 127 16.84 8.04 -2.75
N ILE A 128 15.78 7.39 -3.28
CA ILE A 128 14.98 6.44 -2.52
C ILE A 128 15.82 5.26 -2.04
N ASP A 129 15.85 5.04 -0.72
CA ASP A 129 16.55 3.93 -0.07
C ASP A 129 15.68 2.69 0.08
N PHE A 130 14.39 2.87 0.31
CA PHE A 130 13.43 1.77 0.38
C PHE A 130 12.02 2.20 -0.05
N ILE A 131 11.21 1.21 -0.42
CA ILE A 131 9.82 1.39 -0.81
C ILE A 131 8.94 0.50 0.06
N VAL A 132 7.86 1.07 0.59
CA VAL A 132 6.79 0.34 1.28
C VAL A 132 5.65 0.11 0.30
N PHE A 133 5.21 -1.13 0.19
CA PHE A 133 4.07 -1.54 -0.61
C PHE A 133 2.91 -1.93 0.29
N GLU A 134 1.81 -1.24 0.08
CA GLU A 134 0.51 -1.46 0.69
C GLU A 134 -0.50 -1.75 -0.45
N ASN A 135 -1.72 -2.04 -0.15
CA ASN A 135 -2.71 -2.54 -1.08
C ASN A 135 -3.61 -1.44 -1.68
N ALA A 136 -3.15 -0.19 -1.71
CA ALA A 136 -3.91 0.93 -2.23
C ALA A 136 -4.29 0.76 -3.71
N PHE A 137 -5.49 1.20 -4.11
CA PHE A 137 -5.91 1.15 -5.50
C PHE A 137 -6.81 2.32 -5.88
N LYS A 138 -6.78 2.64 -7.17
CA LYS A 138 -7.59 3.70 -7.76
C LYS A 138 -9.03 3.25 -7.95
N VAL A 139 -9.98 4.05 -7.49
CA VAL A 139 -11.42 3.86 -7.72
C VAL A 139 -11.90 4.63 -8.96
N SER A 140 -13.20 4.62 -9.24
CA SER A 140 -13.79 5.14 -10.49
C SER A 140 -13.49 6.60 -10.82
N ASN A 141 -13.24 7.45 -9.84
CA ASN A 141 -12.83 8.85 -10.06
C ASN A 141 -11.31 8.90 -10.28
N PRO A 142 -10.80 9.58 -11.33
CA PRO A 142 -9.37 9.62 -11.63
C PRO A 142 -8.45 10.08 -10.49
N SER A 143 -8.96 10.87 -9.56
CA SER A 143 -8.18 11.41 -8.42
C SER A 143 -8.52 10.76 -7.09
N THR A 144 -9.33 9.70 -7.09
CA THR A 144 -9.81 9.05 -5.87
C THR A 144 -9.21 7.67 -5.72
N TYR A 145 -8.65 7.41 -4.54
CA TYR A 145 -8.04 6.13 -4.18
C TYR A 145 -8.73 5.54 -2.96
N PHE A 146 -8.75 4.21 -2.89
CA PHE A 146 -8.93 3.48 -1.65
C PHE A 146 -7.52 3.32 -1.06
N MET A 147 -7.31 3.80 0.14
CA MET A 147 -6.00 3.88 0.78
C MET A 147 -6.12 3.58 2.25
N ASP A 148 -5.15 2.89 2.79
CA ASP A 148 -5.00 2.67 4.22
C ASP A 148 -3.62 3.14 4.67
N ILE A 149 -3.61 4.25 5.38
CA ILE A 149 -2.41 5.07 5.59
C ILE A 149 -1.52 4.49 6.69
N ILE A 150 -0.22 4.47 6.42
CA ILE A 150 0.83 3.87 7.25
C ILE A 150 1.81 4.94 7.72
N ILE A 151 2.12 4.93 9.02
CA ILE A 151 3.29 5.59 9.59
C ILE A 151 4.50 4.66 9.45
N VAL A 152 5.60 5.21 8.93
CA VAL A 152 6.86 4.49 8.71
C VAL A 152 7.93 5.00 9.66
N GLU A 153 8.58 4.09 10.38
CA GLU A 153 9.65 4.39 11.31
C GLU A 153 10.77 3.36 11.19
N VAL A 154 11.99 3.77 11.51
CA VAL A 154 13.18 2.92 11.49
C VAL A 154 13.91 2.94 12.82
N SER A 155 14.68 1.87 13.13
CA SER A 155 15.37 1.67 14.39
C SER A 155 16.57 0.74 14.25
N ASN A 156 17.50 0.81 15.21
CA ASN A 156 18.58 -0.17 15.38
C ASN A 156 18.36 -1.12 16.58
N ASP A 157 17.39 -0.83 17.47
CA ASP A 157 17.24 -1.53 18.75
C ASP A 157 15.80 -1.97 19.08
N THR A 158 14.84 -1.67 18.21
CA THR A 158 13.38 -1.91 18.39
C THR A 158 12.72 -1.15 19.54
N THR A 159 13.45 -0.28 20.21
CA THR A 159 12.97 0.52 21.35
C THR A 159 12.85 1.99 20.98
N ASN A 160 13.90 2.53 20.36
CA ASN A 160 13.98 3.91 19.94
C ASN A 160 13.79 4.02 18.43
N TRP A 161 12.82 4.83 18.00
CA TRP A 161 12.37 4.91 16.61
C TRP A 161 12.40 6.34 16.11
N CYS A 162 12.87 6.54 14.89
CA CYS A 162 12.69 7.78 14.14
C CYS A 162 11.86 7.53 12.88
N GLY A 163 11.10 8.52 12.45
CA GLY A 163 10.23 8.44 11.29
C GLY A 163 10.36 9.63 10.34
N PHE A 164 9.44 9.78 9.43
CA PHE A 164 9.52 10.71 8.29
C PHE A 164 8.58 11.92 8.40
N ASN A 165 8.23 12.35 9.61
CA ASN A 165 7.36 13.49 9.87
C ASN A 165 6.05 13.43 9.06
N PRO A 166 5.12 12.53 9.40
CA PRO A 166 3.86 12.37 8.70
C PRO A 166 3.04 13.67 8.79
N ASN A 167 2.52 14.13 7.66
CA ASN A 167 1.72 15.35 7.59
C ASN A 167 0.42 15.08 6.84
N TYR A 168 -0.70 15.51 7.42
CA TYR A 168 -2.00 15.47 6.76
C TYR A 168 -2.46 16.89 6.44
N SER A 169 -2.59 17.20 5.15
CA SER A 169 -2.80 18.57 4.68
C SER A 169 -4.23 18.91 4.25
N PHE A 170 -5.16 17.96 4.28
CA PHE A 170 -6.55 18.18 3.88
C PHE A 170 -7.35 18.92 4.95
N ALA A 171 -8.26 19.79 4.52
CA ALA A 171 -9.16 20.53 5.41
C ALA A 171 -10.64 20.24 5.08
N PRO A 172 -11.48 19.95 6.08
CA PRO A 172 -11.14 19.86 7.50
C PRO A 172 -10.39 18.58 7.84
N GLU A 173 -9.44 18.62 8.76
CA GLU A 173 -8.60 17.49 9.18
C GLU A 173 -9.39 16.30 9.74
N THR A 174 -10.65 16.52 10.11
CA THR A 174 -11.59 15.48 10.56
C THR A 174 -12.22 14.67 9.42
N THR A 175 -11.90 14.99 8.17
CA THR A 175 -12.41 14.29 6.99
C THR A 175 -11.29 13.48 6.33
N TYR A 176 -11.53 12.23 6.00
CA TYR A 176 -10.57 11.38 5.29
C TYR A 176 -10.46 11.82 3.83
N SER A 177 -9.25 12.21 3.39
CA SER A 177 -9.00 12.49 1.97
C SER A 177 -8.64 11.22 1.22
N LYS A 178 -9.26 11.03 0.06
CA LYS A 178 -8.96 9.95 -0.90
C LYS A 178 -7.95 10.39 -1.97
N ASN A 179 -7.28 11.52 -1.76
CA ASN A 179 -6.24 12.02 -2.63
C ASN A 179 -4.86 11.73 -2.01
N PRO A 180 -3.99 10.94 -2.65
CA PRO A 180 -2.65 10.63 -2.15
C PRO A 180 -1.79 11.85 -1.81
N ALA A 181 -2.00 12.97 -2.51
CA ALA A 181 -1.23 14.20 -2.30
C ALA A 181 -1.46 14.85 -0.93
N ASP A 182 -2.58 14.55 -0.27
CA ASP A 182 -2.91 15.11 1.05
C ASP A 182 -2.22 14.38 2.21
N TRP A 183 -1.47 13.30 1.92
CA TRP A 183 -0.79 12.45 2.88
C TRP A 183 0.73 12.36 2.65
N PRO A 184 1.46 13.48 2.58
CA PRO A 184 2.90 13.43 2.36
C PRO A 184 3.63 12.70 3.49
N ARG A 185 4.64 11.90 3.13
CA ARG A 185 5.49 11.10 4.02
C ARG A 185 4.79 9.98 4.79
N PHE A 186 3.62 9.57 4.31
CA PHE A 186 2.99 8.30 4.70
C PHE A 186 3.25 7.25 3.63
N ALA A 187 3.16 5.96 3.98
CA ALA A 187 2.93 4.89 3.03
C ALA A 187 1.44 4.53 2.94
N GLY A 188 1.08 3.66 1.99
CA GLY A 188 -0.29 3.24 1.73
C GLY A 188 -1.09 4.23 0.88
N ARG A 189 -0.40 5.10 0.12
CA ARG A 189 -1.01 6.15 -0.71
C ARG A 189 -1.13 5.78 -2.17
N ASN A 190 -0.22 4.98 -2.67
CA ASN A 190 -0.08 4.69 -4.09
C ASN A 190 -0.30 3.21 -4.38
N SER A 191 -1.01 2.94 -5.51
CA SER A 191 -1.26 1.58 -5.96
C SER A 191 0.01 0.79 -6.16
N VAL A 192 -0.03 -0.52 -5.91
CA VAL A 192 1.07 -1.42 -6.17
C VAL A 192 1.00 -1.91 -7.61
N LEU A 193 1.89 -1.39 -8.45
CA LEU A 193 1.97 -1.74 -9.87
C LEU A 193 2.92 -2.91 -10.13
N PHE A 194 3.76 -3.23 -9.15
CA PHE A 194 4.76 -4.26 -9.20
C PHE A 194 4.21 -5.63 -8.74
N HIS A 195 4.67 -6.70 -9.39
CA HIS A 195 4.39 -8.06 -8.96
C HIS A 195 5.63 -8.93 -9.14
N GLU A 196 6.10 -9.58 -8.08
CA GLU A 196 7.38 -10.30 -8.06
C GLU A 196 7.47 -11.43 -9.07
N THR A 197 6.37 -12.10 -9.39
CA THR A 197 6.36 -13.31 -10.23
C THR A 197 5.58 -13.19 -11.54
N THR A 198 4.80 -12.12 -11.75
CA THR A 198 4.02 -11.95 -12.99
C THR A 198 4.42 -10.69 -13.76
N LYS A 199 4.46 -10.80 -15.08
CA LYS A 199 4.89 -9.74 -16.01
C LYS A 199 3.94 -8.54 -16.16
N ASN A 200 2.81 -8.50 -15.48
CA ASN A 200 1.75 -7.55 -15.82
C ASN A 200 2.11 -6.08 -15.56
N PHE A 201 3.16 -5.79 -14.78
CA PHE A 201 3.48 -4.43 -14.37
C PHE A 201 4.99 -4.25 -14.14
N GLY A 202 5.79 -4.15 -15.20
CA GLY A 202 7.19 -3.79 -15.01
C GLY A 202 7.97 -4.77 -14.11
N HIS A 203 8.07 -5.99 -14.54
CA HIS A 203 8.81 -7.06 -13.87
C HIS A 203 10.35 -6.89 -13.94
N ASP A 204 10.81 -5.75 -14.43
CA ASP A 204 12.23 -5.44 -14.46
C ASP A 204 12.68 -5.00 -13.06
N PRO A 205 13.53 -5.78 -12.38
CA PRO A 205 14.03 -5.42 -11.06
C PRO A 205 14.75 -4.07 -11.02
N SER A 206 15.37 -3.67 -12.14
CA SER A 206 16.06 -2.37 -12.21
C SER A 206 15.11 -1.19 -12.07
N LEU A 207 13.82 -1.38 -12.36
CA LEU A 207 12.79 -0.35 -12.33
C LEU A 207 11.97 -0.32 -11.02
N VAL A 208 12.28 -1.20 -10.06
CA VAL A 208 11.53 -1.26 -8.78
C VAL A 208 11.57 0.08 -8.05
N PHE A 209 12.69 0.79 -8.08
CA PHE A 209 12.84 2.09 -7.42
C PHE A 209 12.38 3.28 -8.28
N GLU A 210 11.78 3.02 -9.43
CA GLU A 210 11.06 4.01 -10.23
C GLU A 210 9.57 3.91 -9.91
N LEU A 211 9.07 4.72 -8.98
CA LEU A 211 7.70 4.63 -8.46
C LEU A 211 6.61 4.69 -9.55
N ALA A 212 6.89 5.32 -10.69
CA ALA A 212 5.97 5.32 -11.83
C ALA A 212 5.74 3.91 -12.42
N ASN A 213 6.71 3.01 -12.26
CA ASN A 213 6.66 1.64 -12.75
C ASN A 213 6.24 0.64 -11.67
N SER A 214 6.71 0.82 -10.44
CA SER A 214 6.46 -0.13 -9.34
C SER A 214 5.24 0.25 -8.48
N GLY A 215 4.89 1.53 -8.44
CA GLY A 215 3.97 2.03 -7.42
C GLY A 215 4.59 2.01 -6.03
N GLY A 216 3.73 1.91 -5.01
CA GLY A 216 4.17 1.99 -3.62
C GLY A 216 4.64 3.39 -3.20
N ASP A 217 5.22 3.48 -2.02
CA ASP A 217 5.67 4.74 -1.42
C ASP A 217 7.15 4.68 -1.05
N GLY A 218 7.96 5.55 -1.69
CA GLY A 218 9.40 5.61 -1.50
C GLY A 218 9.81 6.51 -0.34
N PHE A 219 10.90 6.12 0.32
CA PHE A 219 11.49 6.83 1.45
C PHE A 219 13.00 6.97 1.27
N ASP A 220 13.50 8.17 1.59
CA ASP A 220 14.91 8.54 1.57
C ASP A 220 15.35 8.83 3.01
N LEU A 221 16.41 8.18 3.48
CA LEU A 221 16.92 8.36 4.85
C LEU A 221 17.40 9.78 5.14
N ASP A 222 17.73 10.56 4.11
CA ASP A 222 18.04 11.97 4.27
C ASP A 222 16.84 12.80 4.79
N GLU A 223 15.62 12.33 4.54
CA GLU A 223 14.39 12.96 5.01
C GLU A 223 13.97 12.50 6.43
N LEU A 224 14.76 11.63 7.07
CA LEU A 224 14.46 11.12 8.40
C LEU A 224 14.36 12.26 9.41
N SER A 225 13.32 12.26 10.23
CA SER A 225 12.98 13.34 11.15
C SER A 225 12.75 12.82 12.57
N ASP A 226 13.01 13.68 13.56
CA ASP A 226 12.65 13.44 14.96
C ASP A 226 11.23 13.91 15.30
N VAL A 227 10.59 14.64 14.42
CA VAL A 227 9.23 15.21 14.62
C VAL A 227 8.16 14.12 14.75
N SER A 228 8.38 12.93 14.18
CA SER A 228 7.46 11.80 14.33
C SER A 228 7.15 11.42 15.78
N ASN A 229 8.01 11.77 16.74
CA ASN A 229 7.76 11.55 18.16
C ASN A 229 6.48 12.22 18.65
N SER A 230 6.17 13.42 18.17
CA SER A 230 4.95 14.13 18.53
C SER A 230 3.70 13.44 17.98
N ALA A 231 3.85 12.66 16.91
CA ALA A 231 2.78 11.85 16.36
C ALA A 231 2.58 10.50 17.08
N GLY A 232 3.38 10.17 18.11
CA GLY A 232 3.26 8.91 18.86
C GLY A 232 4.45 7.96 18.72
N GLY A 233 5.50 8.38 18.03
CA GLY A 233 6.79 7.69 18.00
C GLY A 233 7.49 7.71 19.35
N SER A 234 8.62 7.07 19.46
CA SER A 234 9.34 6.94 20.74
C SER A 234 10.84 7.03 20.59
N GLY A 235 11.46 7.85 21.44
CA GLY A 235 12.90 7.86 21.65
C GLY A 235 13.75 8.54 20.58
N CYS A 236 13.14 9.12 19.53
CA CYS A 236 13.90 9.84 18.51
C CYS A 236 14.48 11.15 19.06
N ASN A 237 15.76 11.36 18.79
CA ASN A 237 16.47 12.60 19.03
C ASN A 237 17.49 12.84 17.90
N SER A 238 18.13 13.99 17.87
CA SER A 238 19.06 14.35 16.79
C SER A 238 20.20 13.34 16.63
N SER A 239 20.77 12.85 17.73
CA SER A 239 21.87 11.87 17.68
C SER A 239 21.44 10.54 17.08
N LEU A 240 20.29 10.01 17.52
CA LEU A 240 19.75 8.77 16.97
C LEU A 240 19.36 8.94 15.50
N ARG A 241 18.73 10.05 15.15
CA ARG A 241 18.38 10.35 13.76
C ARG A 241 19.63 10.37 12.87
N ASP A 242 20.70 11.04 13.30
CA ASP A 242 21.93 11.13 12.54
C ASP A 242 22.62 9.76 12.40
N GLU A 243 22.54 8.92 13.44
CA GLU A 243 22.96 7.51 13.36
C GLU A 243 22.12 6.74 12.33
N LEU A 244 20.79 6.81 12.43
CA LEU A 244 19.87 6.06 11.56
C LEU A 244 19.96 6.52 10.09
N LYS A 245 20.34 7.76 9.82
CA LYS A 245 20.66 8.23 8.47
C LYS A 245 21.86 7.51 7.85
N THR A 246 22.74 6.92 8.65
CA THR A 246 23.83 6.09 8.11
C THR A 246 23.40 4.65 7.83
N GLY A 247 22.29 4.21 8.42
CA GLY A 247 21.69 2.90 8.23
C GLY A 247 20.92 2.40 9.44
N PHE A 248 19.90 1.59 9.15
CA PHE A 248 19.00 1.02 10.15
C PHE A 248 18.84 -0.50 9.99
N THR A 249 18.36 -1.13 11.05
CA THR A 249 18.17 -2.59 11.12
C THR A 249 16.71 -3.00 10.98
N TYR A 250 15.81 -2.24 11.61
CA TYR A 250 14.39 -2.57 11.75
C TYR A 250 13.53 -1.47 11.17
N ILE A 251 12.49 -1.86 10.46
CA ILE A 251 11.43 -0.96 10.02
C ILE A 251 10.14 -1.32 10.75
N ARG A 252 9.42 -0.31 11.26
CA ARG A 252 8.08 -0.45 11.82
C ARG A 252 7.08 0.22 10.91
N LEU A 253 6.06 -0.54 10.52
CA LEU A 253 4.91 -0.06 9.76
C LEU A 253 3.71 -0.07 10.70
N SER A 254 3.09 1.09 10.91
CA SER A 254 1.96 1.23 11.82
C SER A 254 0.76 1.85 11.13
N SER A 255 -0.44 1.36 11.44
CA SER A 255 -1.68 2.01 11.00
C SER A 255 -1.73 3.44 11.52
N ALA A 256 -1.79 4.43 10.64
CA ALA A 256 -1.86 5.84 11.03
C ALA A 256 -3.16 6.16 11.80
N SER A 257 -4.23 5.41 11.55
CA SER A 257 -5.52 5.57 12.25
C SER A 257 -5.57 4.91 13.63
N SER A 258 -4.46 4.29 14.10
CA SER A 258 -4.32 3.87 15.47
C SER A 258 -4.40 5.07 16.43
N VAL A 259 -5.00 4.85 17.59
CA VAL A 259 -5.07 5.87 18.66
C VAL A 259 -3.70 6.36 19.16
N ARG A 260 -2.64 5.67 18.79
CA ARG A 260 -1.25 6.03 19.06
C ARG A 260 -0.83 7.31 18.34
N TRP A 261 -1.33 7.50 17.11
CA TRP A 261 -0.80 8.48 16.18
C TRP A 261 -1.65 9.75 16.11
N LYS A 262 -0.96 10.86 16.03
CA LYS A 262 -1.57 12.18 15.89
C LYS A 262 -0.74 13.03 14.93
N ASN A 263 -1.42 13.95 14.26
CA ASN A 263 -0.75 14.97 13.48
C ASN A 263 0.14 15.81 14.40
N PRO A 264 1.43 15.91 14.15
CA PRO A 264 2.37 16.65 15.00
C PRO A 264 2.06 18.15 15.09
N ASP A 265 1.42 18.72 14.06
CA ASP A 265 1.14 20.17 14.01
C ASP A 265 -0.14 20.55 14.77
N THR A 266 -1.15 19.69 14.77
CA THR A 266 -2.46 20.00 15.34
C THR A 266 -2.82 19.18 16.59
N ASN A 267 -2.09 18.09 16.85
CA ASN A 267 -2.35 17.11 17.92
C ASN A 267 -3.72 16.39 17.75
N LEU A 268 -4.32 16.42 16.57
CA LEU A 268 -5.51 15.65 16.24
C LEU A 268 -5.12 14.24 15.79
N ALA A 269 -5.95 13.24 16.11
CA ALA A 269 -5.77 11.89 15.61
C ALA A 269 -5.96 11.87 14.09
N PHE A 270 -5.15 11.07 13.39
CA PHE A 270 -5.37 10.85 11.97
C PHE A 270 -6.69 10.12 11.73
N VAL A 271 -7.43 10.59 10.73
CA VAL A 271 -8.73 10.03 10.37
C VAL A 271 -8.57 8.69 9.67
N LYS A 272 -9.55 7.82 9.87
CA LYS A 272 -9.62 6.49 9.29
C LYS A 272 -10.53 6.48 8.06
N GLU A 273 -10.20 5.69 7.03
CA GLU A 273 -11.16 5.31 5.98
C GLU A 273 -12.33 4.54 6.61
N ALA A 274 -13.57 4.96 6.30
CA ALA A 274 -14.76 4.51 7.03
C ALA A 274 -15.04 3.00 6.88
N ILE A 275 -14.67 2.42 5.73
CA ILE A 275 -14.95 1.01 5.42
C ILE A 275 -13.75 0.09 5.61
N SER A 276 -12.57 0.65 5.91
CA SER A 276 -11.35 -0.12 6.13
C SER A 276 -11.25 -0.68 7.54
N ASN A 277 -10.58 -1.81 7.69
CA ASN A 277 -10.15 -2.37 8.96
C ASN A 277 -8.68 -2.07 9.29
N GLY A 278 -7.93 -1.49 8.35
CA GLY A 278 -6.54 -1.07 8.50
C GLY A 278 -5.69 -1.42 7.27
N PRO A 279 -4.41 -1.00 7.25
CA PRO A 279 -3.53 -1.20 6.12
C PRO A 279 -3.20 -2.67 5.84
N ASP A 280 -3.03 -2.98 4.56
CA ASP A 280 -2.70 -4.29 4.04
C ASP A 280 -1.26 -4.28 3.47
N ILE A 281 -0.30 -4.78 4.24
CA ILE A 281 1.13 -4.75 3.88
C ILE A 281 1.45 -5.86 2.87
N ASP A 282 1.98 -5.47 1.71
CA ASP A 282 2.43 -6.39 0.65
C ASP A 282 3.96 -6.65 0.73
N GLY A 283 4.74 -5.69 1.22
CA GLY A 283 6.16 -5.87 1.46
C GLY A 283 6.97 -4.58 1.52
N VAL A 284 8.27 -4.73 1.76
CA VAL A 284 9.24 -3.63 1.74
C VAL A 284 10.47 -4.04 0.96
N TYR A 285 10.83 -3.30 -0.10
CA TYR A 285 12.10 -3.46 -0.78
C TYR A 285 13.06 -2.34 -0.41
N ALA A 286 14.34 -2.70 -0.18
CA ALA A 286 15.43 -1.76 0.04
C ALA A 286 16.44 -1.80 -1.11
N ARG A 287 17.07 -0.65 -1.39
CA ARG A 287 18.01 -0.48 -2.49
C ARG A 287 19.46 -0.70 -2.07
N TYR A 288 19.81 -0.23 -0.90
CA TYR A 288 21.17 -0.26 -0.38
C TYR A 288 21.22 -1.06 0.91
N ARG A 289 22.19 -1.95 1.04
CA ARG A 289 22.40 -2.70 2.28
C ARG A 289 23.88 -3.01 2.52
N THR A 290 24.24 -3.22 3.78
CA THR A 290 25.53 -3.75 4.22
C THR A 290 25.32 -4.90 5.19
N THR A 291 26.29 -5.79 5.33
CA THR A 291 26.29 -6.85 6.35
C THR A 291 26.41 -6.23 7.74
N ARG A 292 25.70 -6.78 8.73
CA ARG A 292 25.83 -6.43 10.15
C ARG A 292 27.09 -7.01 10.75
#